data_e0897d173978dae96a8b7ccef50c1d81
#
_entry.id   e0897d173978dae96a8b7ccef50c1d81
#
_cell.length_a   1.000
_cell.length_b   1.000
_cell.length_c   1.000
_cell.angle_alpha   90.00
_cell.angle_beta   90.00
_cell.angle_gamma   90.00
#
_symmetry.space_group_name_H-M   'P 1'
#
loop_
_entity.id
_entity.type
_entity.pdbx_description
1 polymer ?
#
loop_
_entity_poly.entity_id
_entity_poly.type
_entity_poly.pdbx_seq_one_letter_code
_entity_poly.pdbx_strand_id
1 'polypeptide(L)'
;MAPAKLDLYLEHRDEYVSPREPALVDVGPARYLAITGRGKPGGAEFANAVGALYTVSFTVKMACKAAGSDYGVSKLEGIWWKEGASVDWTWQLLIRVPEFITKTHLADAVARLMEREKDEMVARVTLETLDEGKCVQVLHIGPYTAEQPTIAKMRAFAKQQGLAFRGRHHEIYLSDPRRVEEEKLRTILRQAVG
;
A
#
# COMPACT_ATOMS: atom_id res chain seq x y z
N MET A 1 -12.96 -23.09 19.62
CA MET A 1 -12.33 -21.77 19.69
C MET A 1 -12.36 -21.17 18.30
N ALA A 2 -12.82 -19.92 18.16
CA ALA A 2 -12.69 -19.24 16.87
C ALA A 2 -11.19 -19.13 16.51
N PRO A 3 -10.79 -19.34 15.25
CA PRO A 3 -9.41 -19.17 14.84
C PRO A 3 -8.96 -17.74 15.12
N ALA A 4 -7.70 -17.58 15.53
CA ALA A 4 -7.13 -16.25 15.79
C ALA A 4 -7.18 -15.43 14.50
N LYS A 5 -7.57 -14.17 14.61
CA LYS A 5 -7.58 -13.22 13.49
C LYS A 5 -6.14 -12.98 13.03
N LEU A 6 -5.87 -13.26 11.75
CA LEU A 6 -4.57 -13.01 11.14
C LEU A 6 -4.27 -11.51 11.09
N ASP A 7 -3.07 -11.09 11.50
CA ASP A 7 -2.59 -9.72 11.43
C ASP A 7 -1.27 -9.69 10.64
N LEU A 8 -1.34 -9.21 9.39
CA LEU A 8 -0.20 -9.16 8.49
C LEU A 8 0.91 -8.21 8.96
N TYR A 9 0.58 -7.18 9.77
CA TYR A 9 1.58 -6.29 10.35
C TYR A 9 2.39 -6.97 11.47
N LEU A 10 1.80 -7.93 12.16
CA LEU A 10 2.51 -8.73 13.16
C LEU A 10 3.35 -9.82 12.49
N GLU A 11 2.81 -10.47 11.45
CA GLU A 11 3.55 -11.52 10.71
C GLU A 11 4.76 -10.98 9.95
N HIS A 12 4.62 -9.77 9.37
CA HIS A 12 5.67 -9.14 8.57
C HIS A 12 6.21 -7.88 9.26
N ARG A 13 6.45 -7.99 10.56
CA ARG A 13 6.79 -6.82 11.38
C ARG A 13 7.98 -6.05 10.83
N ASP A 14 8.99 -6.72 10.32
CA ASP A 14 10.21 -6.09 9.81
C ASP A 14 9.95 -5.23 8.57
N GLU A 15 8.89 -5.52 7.83
CA GLU A 15 8.47 -4.72 6.69
C GLU A 15 7.65 -3.49 7.10
N TYR A 16 7.02 -3.48 8.29
CA TYR A 16 6.07 -2.45 8.73
C TYR A 16 6.50 -1.68 9.99
N VAL A 17 7.66 -1.99 10.54
CA VAL A 17 8.31 -1.22 11.62
C VAL A 17 9.61 -0.65 11.07
N SER A 18 9.64 0.65 10.89
CA SER A 18 10.80 1.34 10.32
C SER A 18 11.41 2.33 11.31
N PRO A 19 12.74 2.39 11.44
CA PRO A 19 13.43 3.41 12.21
C PRO A 19 13.33 4.78 11.51
N ARG A 20 13.70 5.85 12.23
CA ARG A 20 13.79 7.21 11.67
C ARG A 20 15.04 7.42 10.80
N GLU A 21 16.02 6.56 10.92
CA GLU A 21 17.19 6.52 10.05
C GLU A 21 17.00 5.43 8.98
N PRO A 22 17.49 5.66 7.75
CA PRO A 22 17.37 4.67 6.68
C PRO A 22 18.00 3.33 7.06
N ALA A 23 17.31 2.23 6.75
CA ALA A 23 17.78 0.88 6.98
C ALA A 23 17.49 -0.02 5.78
N LEU A 24 18.26 -1.08 5.61
CA LEU A 24 17.97 -2.14 4.64
C LEU A 24 16.90 -3.07 5.20
N VAL A 25 16.01 -3.49 4.34
CA VAL A 25 14.99 -4.52 4.59
C VAL A 25 14.85 -5.40 3.36
N ASP A 26 14.65 -6.70 3.55
CA ASP A 26 14.30 -7.62 2.48
C ASP A 26 12.79 -7.83 2.48
N VAL A 27 12.14 -7.45 1.37
CA VAL A 27 10.68 -7.52 1.20
C VAL A 27 10.39 -8.58 0.15
N GLY A 28 9.89 -9.71 0.60
CA GLY A 28 9.54 -10.81 -0.28
C GLY A 28 8.25 -10.58 -1.08
N PRO A 29 7.90 -11.52 -1.97
CA PRO A 29 6.66 -11.44 -2.72
C PRO A 29 5.45 -11.36 -1.79
N ALA A 30 4.54 -10.44 -2.05
CA ALA A 30 3.32 -10.27 -1.27
C ALA A 30 2.12 -9.98 -2.17
N ARG A 31 0.92 -10.38 -1.75
CA ARG A 31 -0.33 -10.16 -2.49
C ARG A 31 -1.02 -8.90 -2.04
N TYR A 32 -1.56 -8.19 -3.04
CA TYR A 32 -2.27 -6.94 -2.83
C TYR A 32 -3.55 -6.88 -3.65
N LEU A 33 -4.61 -6.35 -3.07
CA LEU A 33 -5.66 -5.72 -3.86
C LEU A 33 -5.13 -4.35 -4.29
N ALA A 34 -5.25 -4.05 -5.58
CA ALA A 34 -4.63 -2.90 -6.20
C ALA A 34 -5.60 -2.14 -7.11
N ILE A 35 -5.42 -0.83 -7.21
CA ILE A 35 -6.10 0.02 -8.19
C ILE A 35 -5.16 1.10 -8.69
N THR A 36 -5.06 1.24 -10.01
CA THR A 36 -4.18 2.24 -10.65
C THR A 36 -4.99 3.41 -11.17
N GLY A 37 -4.45 4.62 -11.03
CA GLY A 37 -5.03 5.84 -11.56
C GLY A 37 -4.01 6.94 -11.78
N ARG A 38 -4.50 8.12 -12.15
CA ARG A 38 -3.69 9.31 -12.46
C ARG A 38 -4.25 10.54 -11.77
N GLY A 39 -3.41 11.55 -11.63
CA GLY A 39 -3.79 12.86 -11.12
C GLY A 39 -3.13 13.19 -9.80
N LYS A 40 -3.57 14.30 -9.21
CA LYS A 40 -3.00 14.82 -7.97
C LYS A 40 -3.32 13.91 -6.79
N PRO A 41 -2.36 13.71 -5.86
CA PRO A 41 -2.66 13.15 -4.54
C PRO A 41 -3.80 13.92 -3.89
N GLY A 42 -4.78 13.20 -3.32
CA GLY A 42 -5.97 13.82 -2.71
C GLY A 42 -7.01 14.38 -3.68
N GLY A 43 -6.83 14.24 -5.00
CA GLY A 43 -7.83 14.60 -5.99
C GLY A 43 -9.05 13.65 -5.98
N ALA A 44 -10.12 14.01 -6.70
CA ALA A 44 -11.37 13.25 -6.70
C ALA A 44 -11.18 11.79 -7.17
N GLU A 45 -10.40 11.54 -8.24
CA GLU A 45 -10.13 10.19 -8.73
C GLU A 45 -9.36 9.37 -7.67
N PHE A 46 -8.38 9.97 -7.01
CA PHE A 46 -7.64 9.33 -5.93
C PHE A 46 -8.57 8.96 -4.76
N ALA A 47 -9.41 9.90 -4.31
CA ALA A 47 -10.34 9.67 -3.21
C ALA A 47 -11.35 8.56 -3.52
N ASN A 48 -11.90 8.55 -4.74
CA ASN A 48 -12.82 7.52 -5.22
C ASN A 48 -12.12 6.14 -5.29
N ALA A 49 -10.89 6.11 -5.79
CA ALA A 49 -10.09 4.87 -5.85
C ALA A 49 -9.79 4.31 -4.45
N VAL A 50 -9.44 5.16 -3.47
CA VAL A 50 -9.29 4.75 -2.06
C VAL A 50 -10.59 4.15 -1.54
N GLY A 51 -11.74 4.80 -1.79
CA GLY A 51 -13.06 4.31 -1.38
C GLY A 51 -13.39 2.95 -1.99
N ALA A 52 -13.19 2.79 -3.29
CA ALA A 52 -13.43 1.54 -4.00
C ALA A 52 -12.52 0.41 -3.48
N LEU A 53 -11.23 0.68 -3.32
CA LEU A 53 -10.24 -0.30 -2.84
C LEU A 53 -10.59 -0.80 -1.43
N TYR A 54 -10.93 0.09 -0.50
CA TYR A 54 -11.37 -0.31 0.84
C TYR A 54 -12.70 -1.07 0.81
N THR A 55 -13.67 -0.65 -0.02
CA THR A 55 -14.96 -1.32 -0.17
C THR A 55 -14.76 -2.78 -0.60
N VAL A 56 -13.94 -3.01 -1.62
CA VAL A 56 -13.60 -4.38 -2.08
C VAL A 56 -12.85 -5.14 -0.99
N SER A 57 -11.84 -4.53 -0.36
CA SER A 57 -11.03 -5.19 0.68
C SER A 57 -11.88 -5.66 1.87
N PHE A 58 -12.80 -4.83 2.34
CA PHE A 58 -13.72 -5.22 3.42
C PHE A 58 -14.71 -6.29 2.98
N THR A 59 -15.18 -6.26 1.73
CA THR A 59 -16.09 -7.27 1.19
C THR A 59 -15.42 -8.65 1.12
N VAL A 60 -14.19 -8.70 0.58
CA VAL A 60 -13.37 -9.93 0.57
C VAL A 60 -13.12 -10.43 2.00
N LYS A 61 -12.68 -9.53 2.89
CA LYS A 61 -12.41 -9.86 4.29
C LYS A 61 -13.64 -10.45 4.99
N MET A 62 -14.82 -9.85 4.79
CA MET A 62 -16.05 -10.34 5.44
C MET A 62 -16.50 -11.70 4.90
N ALA A 63 -16.31 -11.96 3.60
CA ALA A 63 -16.56 -13.28 3.01
C ALA A 63 -15.62 -14.33 3.60
N CYS A 64 -14.32 -14.06 3.69
CA CYS A 64 -13.34 -14.93 4.30
C CYS A 64 -13.63 -15.19 5.79
N LYS A 65 -14.02 -14.16 6.54
CA LYS A 65 -14.42 -14.30 7.94
C LYS A 65 -15.62 -15.25 8.09
N ALA A 66 -16.63 -15.12 7.24
CA ALA A 66 -17.79 -16.01 7.24
C ALA A 66 -17.41 -17.47 6.92
N ALA A 67 -16.35 -17.66 6.11
CA ALA A 67 -15.78 -18.97 5.79
C ALA A 67 -14.78 -19.50 6.85
N GLY A 68 -14.58 -18.78 7.97
CA GLY A 68 -13.70 -19.21 9.06
C GLY A 68 -12.24 -18.71 8.95
N SER A 69 -11.90 -17.89 7.96
CA SER A 69 -10.55 -17.36 7.73
C SER A 69 -10.52 -15.83 7.95
N ASP A 70 -10.56 -15.39 9.22
CA ASP A 70 -10.58 -13.96 9.56
C ASP A 70 -9.18 -13.34 9.53
N TYR A 71 -9.08 -12.12 8.97
CA TYR A 71 -7.84 -11.32 8.97
C TYR A 71 -8.11 -9.82 9.14
N GLY A 72 -7.09 -9.07 9.52
CA GLY A 72 -7.15 -7.59 9.56
C GLY A 72 -6.99 -7.02 8.16
N VAL A 73 -7.86 -6.08 7.75
CA VAL A 73 -7.62 -5.29 6.54
C VAL A 73 -6.40 -4.39 6.79
N SER A 74 -5.39 -4.53 5.94
CA SER A 74 -4.15 -3.77 6.04
C SER A 74 -4.37 -2.28 5.77
N LYS A 75 -3.38 -1.47 6.10
CA LYS A 75 -3.40 -0.04 5.80
C LYS A 75 -3.20 0.18 4.30
N LEU A 76 -3.53 1.38 3.87
CA LEU A 76 -3.29 1.82 2.50
C LEU A 76 -1.78 1.94 2.27
N GLU A 77 -1.36 1.50 1.09
CA GLU A 77 -0.03 1.70 0.54
C GLU A 77 -0.17 2.36 -0.83
N GLY A 78 0.85 3.07 -1.30
CA GLY A 78 0.82 3.73 -2.59
C GLY A 78 2.17 3.66 -3.30
N ILE A 79 2.15 3.25 -4.56
CA ILE A 79 3.30 3.33 -5.45
C ILE A 79 3.12 4.53 -6.36
N TRP A 80 4.16 5.37 -6.47
CA TRP A 80 4.10 6.65 -7.15
C TRP A 80 5.16 6.75 -8.25
N TRP A 81 4.76 7.26 -9.41
CA TRP A 81 5.70 7.54 -10.51
C TRP A 81 5.15 8.60 -11.46
N LYS A 82 6.02 9.10 -12.32
CA LYS A 82 5.65 9.95 -13.45
C LYS A 82 5.97 9.24 -14.74
N GLU A 83 5.08 9.30 -15.71
CA GLU A 83 5.30 8.73 -17.04
C GLU A 83 5.91 9.76 -17.98
N GLY A 84 7.15 9.52 -18.40
CA GLY A 84 7.87 10.42 -19.31
C GLY A 84 7.94 11.87 -18.81
N ALA A 85 7.53 12.82 -19.64
CA ALA A 85 7.46 14.25 -19.32
C ALA A 85 6.13 14.69 -18.70
N SER A 86 5.28 13.75 -18.26
CA SER A 86 3.98 14.08 -17.65
C SER A 86 4.16 14.92 -16.40
N VAL A 87 3.32 15.95 -16.26
CA VAL A 87 3.21 16.75 -15.04
C VAL A 87 2.37 16.05 -13.98
N ASP A 88 1.47 15.15 -14.41
CA ASP A 88 0.59 14.41 -13.53
C ASP A 88 1.29 13.17 -12.95
N TRP A 89 0.96 12.88 -11.70
CA TRP A 89 1.35 11.64 -11.06
C TRP A 89 0.52 10.48 -11.59
N THR A 90 1.16 9.35 -11.79
CA THR A 90 0.51 8.04 -11.86
C THR A 90 0.73 7.35 -10.53
N TRP A 91 -0.31 6.70 -10.02
CA TRP A 91 -0.27 6.02 -8.74
C TRP A 91 -0.96 4.67 -8.82
N GLN A 92 -0.49 3.75 -8.00
CA GLN A 92 -1.13 2.47 -7.74
C GLN A 92 -1.36 2.36 -6.24
N LEU A 93 -2.61 2.33 -5.83
CA LEU A 93 -2.99 2.13 -4.44
C LEU A 93 -3.10 0.65 -4.15
N LEU A 94 -2.64 0.24 -2.97
CA LEU A 94 -2.47 -1.13 -2.58
C LEU A 94 -3.05 -1.36 -1.18
N ILE A 95 -3.68 -2.52 -0.96
CA ILE A 95 -3.98 -3.06 0.38
C ILE A 95 -3.49 -4.50 0.41
N ARG A 96 -2.50 -4.79 1.25
CA ARG A 96 -1.96 -6.15 1.41
C ARG A 96 -3.04 -7.10 1.90
N VAL A 97 -3.06 -8.29 1.31
CA VAL A 97 -3.99 -9.37 1.67
C VAL A 97 -3.21 -10.66 1.94
N PRO A 98 -3.79 -11.59 2.74
CA PRO A 98 -3.16 -12.90 2.97
C PRO A 98 -2.97 -13.69 1.68
N GLU A 99 -1.97 -14.60 1.69
CA GLU A 99 -1.62 -15.44 0.55
C GLU A 99 -2.77 -16.36 0.08
N PHE A 100 -3.73 -16.68 0.95
CA PHE A 100 -4.89 -17.49 0.58
C PHE A 100 -5.94 -16.72 -0.24
N ILE A 101 -5.83 -15.39 -0.36
CA ILE A 101 -6.76 -14.62 -1.21
C ILE A 101 -6.46 -14.90 -2.68
N THR A 102 -7.50 -15.25 -3.42
CA THR A 102 -7.44 -15.65 -4.83
C THR A 102 -8.22 -14.69 -5.73
N LYS A 103 -8.03 -14.81 -7.03
CA LYS A 103 -8.83 -14.09 -8.04
C LYS A 103 -10.33 -14.40 -7.90
N THR A 104 -10.70 -15.60 -7.45
CA THR A 104 -12.11 -15.97 -7.19
C THR A 104 -12.69 -15.13 -6.05
N HIS A 105 -11.97 -14.99 -4.93
CA HIS A 105 -12.42 -14.14 -3.83
C HIS A 105 -12.67 -12.68 -4.28
N LEU A 106 -11.79 -12.14 -5.13
CA LEU A 106 -11.97 -10.82 -5.69
C LEU A 106 -13.18 -10.74 -6.62
N ALA A 107 -13.32 -11.70 -7.56
CA ALA A 107 -14.41 -11.72 -8.53
C ALA A 107 -15.79 -11.79 -7.82
N ASP A 108 -15.91 -12.66 -6.82
CA ASP A 108 -17.14 -12.81 -6.03
C ASP A 108 -17.48 -11.51 -5.25
N ALA A 109 -16.47 -10.85 -4.71
CA ALA A 109 -16.66 -9.58 -4.00
C ALA A 109 -17.12 -8.47 -4.94
N VAL A 110 -16.49 -8.35 -6.11
CA VAL A 110 -16.85 -7.35 -7.13
C VAL A 110 -18.26 -7.61 -7.65
N ALA A 111 -18.61 -8.86 -7.99
CA ALA A 111 -19.95 -9.22 -8.44
C ALA A 111 -21.03 -8.81 -7.44
N ARG A 112 -20.84 -9.13 -6.14
CA ARG A 112 -21.77 -8.70 -5.06
C ARG A 112 -21.91 -7.20 -4.91
N LEU A 113 -20.84 -6.45 -5.16
CA LEU A 113 -20.85 -4.98 -5.08
C LEU A 113 -21.58 -4.37 -6.28
N MET A 114 -21.36 -4.91 -7.47
CA MET A 114 -22.05 -4.48 -8.70
C MET A 114 -23.56 -4.76 -8.62
N GLU A 115 -23.99 -5.90 -8.08
CA GLU A 115 -25.40 -6.20 -7.84
C GLU A 115 -26.09 -5.19 -6.88
N ARG A 116 -25.32 -4.53 -6.04
CA ARG A 116 -25.79 -3.50 -5.09
C ARG A 116 -25.66 -2.07 -5.63
N GLU A 117 -25.46 -1.94 -6.93
CA GLU A 117 -25.29 -0.64 -7.62
C GLU A 117 -24.19 0.24 -6.98
N LYS A 118 -23.10 -0.38 -6.52
CA LYS A 118 -21.93 0.34 -6.05
C LYS A 118 -21.18 0.95 -7.24
N ASP A 119 -20.35 1.94 -6.93
CA ASP A 119 -19.51 2.63 -7.91
C ASP A 119 -18.76 1.63 -8.81
N GLU A 120 -18.84 1.79 -10.12
CA GLU A 120 -18.17 0.96 -11.13
C GLU A 120 -16.64 0.89 -10.91
N MET A 121 -16.08 1.84 -10.17
CA MET A 121 -14.65 1.84 -9.83
C MET A 121 -14.22 0.58 -9.07
N VAL A 122 -15.14 -0.11 -8.37
CA VAL A 122 -14.84 -1.39 -7.69
C VAL A 122 -14.40 -2.48 -8.69
N ALA A 123 -14.89 -2.43 -9.94
CA ALA A 123 -14.50 -3.36 -11.00
C ALA A 123 -13.07 -3.14 -11.52
N ARG A 124 -12.45 -2.00 -11.21
CA ARG A 124 -11.05 -1.69 -11.56
C ARG A 124 -10.04 -2.29 -10.57
N VAL A 125 -10.51 -2.82 -9.44
CA VAL A 125 -9.62 -3.45 -8.46
C VAL A 125 -9.11 -4.78 -8.98
N THR A 126 -7.80 -4.97 -8.89
CA THR A 126 -7.09 -6.18 -9.31
C THR A 126 -6.46 -6.90 -8.12
N LEU A 127 -6.06 -8.16 -8.30
CA LEU A 127 -5.22 -8.91 -7.36
C LEU A 127 -3.84 -9.06 -7.98
N GLU A 128 -2.83 -8.49 -7.34
CA GLU A 128 -1.47 -8.45 -7.84
C GLU A 128 -0.48 -9.02 -6.84
N THR A 129 0.67 -9.45 -7.32
CA THR A 129 1.83 -9.82 -6.51
C THR A 129 2.93 -8.80 -6.75
N LEU A 130 3.43 -8.19 -5.67
CA LEU A 130 4.57 -7.30 -5.70
C LEU A 130 5.76 -8.00 -5.05
N ASP A 131 6.90 -7.99 -5.72
CA ASP A 131 8.18 -8.48 -5.22
C ASP A 131 9.21 -7.34 -5.32
N GLU A 132 9.49 -6.70 -4.19
CA GLU A 132 10.40 -5.56 -4.14
C GLU A 132 11.85 -6.00 -3.87
N GLY A 133 12.04 -7.15 -3.22
CA GLY A 133 13.35 -7.67 -2.83
C GLY A 133 14.05 -6.76 -1.81
N LYS A 134 15.34 -6.49 -2.02
CA LYS A 134 16.10 -5.61 -1.14
C LYS A 134 15.66 -4.16 -1.30
N CYS A 135 15.32 -3.52 -0.18
CA CYS A 135 14.83 -2.13 -0.12
C CYS A 135 15.61 -1.31 0.91
N VAL A 136 15.65 -0.01 0.69
CA VAL A 136 15.92 0.97 1.75
C VAL A 136 14.59 1.48 2.27
N GLN A 137 14.45 1.55 3.58
CA GLN A 137 13.22 1.95 4.25
C GLN A 137 13.50 2.92 5.39
N VAL A 138 12.61 3.89 5.60
CA VAL A 138 12.70 4.89 6.67
C VAL A 138 11.31 5.34 7.11
N LEU A 139 11.16 5.65 8.40
CA LEU A 139 9.96 6.30 8.92
C LEU A 139 10.05 7.82 8.71
N HIS A 140 9.20 8.35 7.85
CA HIS A 140 8.95 9.79 7.74
C HIS A 140 7.85 10.21 8.74
N ILE A 141 8.07 11.33 9.42
CA ILE A 141 7.07 11.98 10.30
C ILE A 141 6.90 13.40 9.82
N GLY A 142 5.68 13.75 9.43
CA GLY A 142 5.31 15.07 8.91
C GLY A 142 4.46 14.98 7.64
N PRO A 143 4.20 16.14 7.02
CA PRO A 143 3.39 16.22 5.81
C PRO A 143 4.08 15.55 4.62
N TYR A 144 3.32 14.96 3.72
CA TYR A 144 3.82 14.33 2.48
C TYR A 144 4.65 15.31 1.62
N THR A 145 4.33 16.60 1.66
CA THR A 145 5.08 17.65 0.95
C THR A 145 6.49 17.85 1.48
N ALA A 146 6.82 17.35 2.67
CA ALA A 146 8.12 17.47 3.33
C ALA A 146 8.99 16.20 3.21
N GLU A 147 8.65 15.23 2.36
CA GLU A 147 9.36 13.95 2.23
C GLU A 147 10.71 14.06 1.52
N GLN A 148 10.94 15.08 0.68
CA GLN A 148 12.15 15.21 -0.13
C GLN A 148 13.47 15.11 0.66
N PRO A 149 13.64 15.78 1.83
CA PRO A 149 14.85 15.59 2.65
C PRO A 149 15.02 14.16 3.15
N THR A 150 13.93 13.47 3.48
CA THR A 150 13.95 12.07 3.92
C THR A 150 14.36 11.14 2.77
N ILE A 151 13.82 11.36 1.58
CA ILE A 151 14.20 10.61 0.36
C ILE A 151 15.68 10.85 0.02
N ALA A 152 16.18 12.08 0.18
CA ALA A 152 17.60 12.38 -0.02
C ALA A 152 18.51 11.59 0.95
N LYS A 153 18.12 11.46 2.23
CA LYS A 153 18.82 10.60 3.21
C LYS A 153 18.82 9.13 2.78
N MET A 154 17.68 8.61 2.32
CA MET A 154 17.59 7.23 1.80
C MET A 154 18.55 7.00 0.63
N ARG A 155 18.62 7.95 -0.29
CA ARG A 155 19.52 7.88 -1.45
C ARG A 155 21.00 7.93 -1.05
N ALA A 156 21.35 8.80 -0.09
CA ALA A 156 22.70 8.88 0.44
C ALA A 156 23.12 7.58 1.13
N PHE A 157 22.20 7.00 1.93
CA PHE A 157 22.41 5.72 2.61
C PHE A 157 22.60 4.57 1.59
N ALA A 158 21.73 4.45 0.58
CA ALA A 158 21.88 3.44 -0.47
C ALA A 158 23.25 3.53 -1.15
N LYS A 159 23.68 4.76 -1.51
CA LYS A 159 25.00 5.00 -2.10
C LYS A 159 26.16 4.57 -1.19
N GLN A 160 26.06 4.82 0.12
CA GLN A 160 27.06 4.36 1.10
C GLN A 160 27.14 2.84 1.18
N GLN A 161 26.04 2.15 0.92
CA GLN A 161 25.98 0.68 0.86
C GLN A 161 26.39 0.11 -0.51
N GLY A 162 26.82 0.94 -1.47
CA GLY A 162 27.14 0.54 -2.83
C GLY A 162 25.92 0.18 -3.68
N LEU A 163 24.74 0.64 -3.30
CA LEU A 163 23.45 0.34 -3.94
C LEU A 163 22.88 1.58 -4.63
N ALA A 164 22.05 1.34 -5.63
CA ALA A 164 21.29 2.39 -6.33
C ALA A 164 19.78 2.13 -6.23
N PHE A 165 18.99 3.20 -6.26
CA PHE A 165 17.53 3.10 -6.32
C PHE A 165 17.10 2.43 -7.62
N ARG A 166 16.18 1.50 -7.54
CA ARG A 166 15.49 0.88 -8.67
C ARG A 166 13.97 0.89 -8.45
N GLY A 167 13.23 0.66 -9.52
CA GLY A 167 11.75 0.61 -9.43
C GLY A 167 11.12 1.96 -9.09
N ARG A 168 9.95 1.90 -8.50
CA ARG A 168 9.09 3.05 -8.17
C ARG A 168 9.12 3.34 -6.68
N HIS A 169 8.76 4.58 -6.31
CA HIS A 169 8.66 4.99 -4.92
C HIS A 169 7.42 4.37 -4.26
N HIS A 170 7.59 3.81 -3.07
CA HIS A 170 6.53 3.14 -2.33
C HIS A 170 6.33 3.81 -0.96
N GLU A 171 5.11 4.16 -0.64
CA GLU A 171 4.69 4.78 0.60
C GLU A 171 3.70 3.87 1.34
N ILE A 172 3.91 3.65 2.63
CA ILE A 172 3.01 2.87 3.48
C ILE A 172 2.44 3.81 4.55
N TYR A 173 1.13 4.09 4.48
CA TYR A 173 0.48 5.11 5.30
C TYR A 173 0.10 4.57 6.66
N LEU A 174 0.91 4.82 7.68
CA LEU A 174 0.68 4.35 9.05
C LEU A 174 -0.38 5.17 9.79
N SER A 175 -0.58 6.42 9.39
CA SER A 175 -1.57 7.34 9.97
C SER A 175 -2.73 7.60 9.00
N ASP A 176 -3.93 7.81 9.54
CA ASP A 176 -5.07 8.32 8.77
C ASP A 176 -5.01 9.86 8.79
N PRO A 177 -4.80 10.53 7.63
CA PRO A 177 -4.66 11.99 7.56
C PRO A 177 -5.94 12.75 7.96
N ARG A 178 -7.08 12.06 8.06
CA ARG A 178 -8.35 12.66 8.55
C ARG A 178 -8.42 12.72 10.07
N ARG A 179 -7.51 12.03 10.78
CA ARG A 179 -7.53 11.84 12.24
C ARG A 179 -6.27 12.35 12.94
N VAL A 180 -5.23 12.61 12.18
CA VAL A 180 -3.90 12.99 12.70
C VAL A 180 -3.51 14.31 12.06
N GLU A 181 -2.96 15.22 12.87
CA GLU A 181 -2.38 16.49 12.39
C GLU A 181 -1.24 16.23 11.41
N GLU A 182 -1.09 17.07 10.40
CA GLU A 182 -0.12 16.88 9.31
C GLU A 182 1.31 16.64 9.80
N GLU A 183 1.73 17.37 10.83
CA GLU A 183 3.08 17.28 11.42
C GLU A 183 3.33 15.97 12.17
N LYS A 184 2.26 15.23 12.48
CA LYS A 184 2.31 13.95 13.20
C LYS A 184 2.02 12.76 12.29
N LEU A 185 1.79 12.98 11.00
CA LEU A 185 1.61 11.90 10.04
C LEU A 185 2.83 10.99 10.03
N ARG A 186 2.59 9.71 9.90
CA ARG A 186 3.63 8.68 9.87
C ARG A 186 3.49 7.88 8.59
N THR A 187 4.51 7.91 7.78
CA THR A 187 4.61 7.18 6.52
C THR A 187 5.92 6.41 6.48
N ILE A 188 5.89 5.15 6.13
CA ILE A 188 7.11 4.46 5.76
C ILE A 188 7.37 4.77 4.29
N LEU A 189 8.56 5.34 4.02
CA LEU A 189 9.07 5.49 2.66
C LEU A 189 9.94 4.29 2.36
N ARG A 190 9.66 3.59 1.28
CA ARG A 190 10.36 2.40 0.84
C ARG A 190 10.82 2.56 -0.60
N GLN A 191 12.03 2.11 -0.88
CA GLN A 191 12.59 2.14 -2.23
C GLN A 191 13.40 0.88 -2.47
N ALA A 192 13.04 0.13 -3.49
CA ALA A 192 13.84 -1.01 -3.93
C ALA A 192 15.23 -0.54 -4.39
N VAL A 193 16.25 -1.37 -4.12
CA VAL A 193 17.66 -1.08 -4.42
C VAL A 193 18.36 -2.29 -5.04
N GLY A 194 19.42 -2.03 -5.80
CA GLY A 194 20.27 -3.05 -6.42
C GLY A 194 21.53 -2.44 -6.99
#